data_d53bf5526cec9321b47fae7f59051916
#
_entry.id   d53bf5526cec9321b47fae7f59051916
#
_cell.length_a   1.000
_cell.length_b   1.000
_cell.length_c   1.000
_cell.angle_alpha   90.00
_cell.angle_beta   90.00
_cell.angle_gamma   90.00
#
_symmetry.space_group_name_H-M   'P 1'
#
loop_
_entity.id
_entity.type
_entity.pdbx_description
1 polymer ?
#
loop_
_entity_poly.entity_id
_entity_poly.type
_entity_poly.pdbx_seq_one_letter_code
_entity_poly.pdbx_strand_id
1 'polypeptide(L)'
;MKSTPEVAAENILSREFHAERFGEKWLTDVTEMKHGASGKACLSAILDLADKSIASFVIGHSNNNALVFETFDIAHEKHPDAKPLFHSDRGCQYTSKSFRKKLNKAGMTQSMSRVSRCIDNGPMEAFCGMLKSETYYLKKFQTYEELKEAISDYIDYYNNHRYQKRLNRMTPIEYRNHLKDAA
;
A
#
# COMPACT_ATOMS: atom_id res chain seq x y z
N MET A 1 31.28 -2.47 -11.41
CA MET A 1 30.69 -1.61 -10.36
C MET A 1 30.33 -2.47 -9.17
N LYS A 2 30.92 -2.24 -7.99
CA LYS A 2 30.53 -2.95 -6.77
C LYS A 2 29.16 -2.42 -6.32
N SER A 3 28.13 -3.27 -6.37
CA SER A 3 26.84 -2.96 -5.78
C SER A 3 27.05 -2.72 -4.28
N THR A 4 26.69 -1.54 -3.81
CA THR A 4 26.67 -1.25 -2.37
C THR A 4 25.70 -2.23 -1.70
N PRO A 5 26.07 -2.87 -0.58
CA PRO A 5 25.18 -3.84 0.05
C PRO A 5 23.84 -3.17 0.40
N GLU A 6 22.76 -3.73 -0.10
CA GLU A 6 21.40 -3.36 0.25
C GLU A 6 21.22 -3.67 1.73
N VAL A 7 20.96 -2.64 2.53
CA VAL A 7 20.70 -2.81 3.97
C VAL A 7 19.23 -3.15 4.13
N ALA A 8 18.93 -4.44 4.16
CA ALA A 8 17.59 -4.92 4.47
C ALA A 8 17.26 -4.61 5.94
N ALA A 9 16.07 -4.06 6.19
CA ALA A 9 15.54 -3.93 7.54
C ALA A 9 15.04 -5.29 8.07
N GLU A 10 14.97 -5.43 9.39
CA GLU A 10 14.42 -6.62 10.04
C GLU A 10 12.90 -6.70 9.85
N ASN A 11 12.34 -7.90 9.97
CA ASN A 11 10.90 -8.10 10.00
C ASN A 11 10.35 -7.83 11.41
N ILE A 12 10.14 -6.56 11.72
CA ILE A 12 9.60 -6.12 13.02
C ILE A 12 8.11 -6.40 13.11
N LEU A 13 7.37 -6.31 11.99
CA LEU A 13 5.93 -6.56 11.95
C LEU A 13 5.56 -7.98 12.39
N SER A 14 6.40 -8.99 12.03
CA SER A 14 6.24 -10.39 12.42
C SER A 14 4.83 -10.97 12.23
N ARG A 15 4.11 -10.53 11.19
CA ARG A 15 2.71 -10.90 10.87
C ARG A 15 1.69 -10.44 11.90
N GLU A 16 2.04 -9.52 12.77
CA GLU A 16 1.08 -8.93 13.68
C GLU A 16 0.27 -7.84 12.96
N PHE A 17 -0.75 -8.27 12.20
CA PHE A 17 -1.58 -7.43 11.34
C PHE A 17 -2.72 -6.71 12.07
N HIS A 18 -2.65 -6.64 13.39
CA HIS A 18 -3.56 -5.85 14.20
C HIS A 18 -2.94 -4.49 14.53
N ALA A 19 -3.75 -3.44 14.49
CA ALA A 19 -3.45 -2.10 14.95
C ALA A 19 -4.72 -1.48 15.55
N GLU A 20 -4.58 -0.69 16.59
CA GLU A 20 -5.71 -0.11 17.31
C GLU A 20 -6.12 1.24 16.74
N ARG A 21 -5.16 1.98 16.16
CA ARG A 21 -5.37 3.34 15.66
C ARG A 21 -4.81 3.51 14.26
N PHE A 22 -5.50 4.33 13.46
CA PHE A 22 -4.97 4.75 12.16
C PHE A 22 -3.58 5.40 12.33
N GLY A 23 -2.67 5.06 11.43
CA GLY A 23 -1.30 5.58 11.45
C GLY A 23 -0.34 4.85 12.39
N GLU A 24 -0.73 3.68 12.94
CA GLU A 24 0.14 2.84 13.76
C GLU A 24 0.99 1.87 12.95
N LYS A 25 0.40 1.24 11.95
CA LYS A 25 1.09 0.29 11.06
C LYS A 25 0.60 0.46 9.62
N TRP A 26 1.52 0.68 8.70
CA TRP A 26 1.26 0.79 7.27
C TRP A 26 1.97 -0.31 6.49
N LEU A 27 1.25 -0.94 5.57
CA LEU A 27 1.78 -1.88 4.62
C LEU A 27 1.82 -1.25 3.23
N THR A 28 2.85 -1.54 2.46
CA THR A 28 2.97 -1.08 1.07
C THR A 28 3.40 -2.19 0.15
N ASP A 29 2.95 -2.09 -1.09
CA ASP A 29 3.37 -2.96 -2.18
C ASP A 29 3.14 -2.28 -3.54
N VAL A 30 3.76 -2.82 -4.58
CA VAL A 30 3.52 -2.42 -5.97
C VAL A 30 2.98 -3.62 -6.74
N THR A 31 1.79 -3.47 -7.32
CA THR A 31 1.20 -4.48 -8.19
C THR A 31 1.13 -3.99 -9.62
N GLU A 32 1.35 -4.91 -10.58
CA GLU A 32 1.32 -4.63 -12.02
C GLU A 32 0.05 -5.21 -12.64
N MET A 33 -0.55 -4.46 -13.55
CA MET A 33 -1.72 -4.86 -14.33
C MET A 33 -1.50 -4.47 -15.78
N LYS A 34 -1.88 -5.36 -16.70
CA LYS A 34 -1.68 -5.18 -18.15
C LYS A 34 -2.90 -4.50 -18.78
N HIS A 35 -2.67 -3.76 -19.88
CA HIS A 35 -3.71 -3.19 -20.75
C HIS A 35 -3.28 -3.26 -22.20
N GLY A 36 -4.23 -3.23 -23.15
CA GLY A 36 -3.94 -3.33 -24.57
C GLY A 36 -3.13 -4.58 -24.92
N ALA A 37 -2.31 -4.49 -25.95
CA ALA A 37 -1.50 -5.62 -26.43
C ALA A 37 -0.23 -5.85 -25.60
N SER A 38 0.42 -4.77 -25.11
CA SER A 38 1.71 -4.85 -24.43
C SER A 38 1.91 -3.78 -23.34
N GLY A 39 0.87 -2.96 -23.08
CA GLY A 39 0.93 -1.93 -22.06
C GLY A 39 0.81 -2.49 -20.64
N LYS A 40 1.30 -1.74 -19.67
CA LYS A 40 1.16 -2.03 -18.26
C LYS A 40 0.97 -0.78 -17.42
N ALA A 41 0.26 -0.90 -16.32
CA ALA A 41 0.17 0.07 -15.24
C ALA A 41 0.68 -0.56 -13.95
N CYS A 42 1.42 0.22 -13.18
CA CYS A 42 1.89 -0.16 -11.85
C CYS A 42 1.12 0.66 -10.81
N LEU A 43 0.48 -0.01 -9.87
CA LEU A 43 -0.16 0.59 -8.72
C LEU A 43 0.75 0.44 -7.51
N SER A 44 1.22 1.55 -6.96
CA SER A 44 1.82 1.60 -5.62
C SER A 44 0.76 2.08 -4.64
N ALA A 45 0.57 1.38 -3.53
CA ALA A 45 -0.42 1.73 -2.53
C ALA A 45 0.10 1.53 -1.11
N ILE A 46 -0.45 2.31 -0.17
CA ILE A 46 -0.21 2.17 1.27
C ILE A 46 -1.54 1.84 1.94
N LEU A 47 -1.58 0.72 2.65
CA LEU A 47 -2.73 0.23 3.42
C LEU A 47 -2.48 0.42 4.92
N ASP A 48 -3.43 1.02 5.61
CA ASP A 48 -3.43 1.10 7.07
C ASP A 48 -3.98 -0.18 7.70
N LEU A 49 -3.32 -0.70 8.74
CA LEU A 49 -3.72 -1.95 9.37
C LEU A 49 -4.86 -1.82 10.38
N ALA A 50 -5.16 -0.63 10.90
CA ALA A 50 -6.25 -0.46 11.86
C ALA A 50 -7.61 -0.51 11.16
N ASP A 51 -7.82 0.32 10.15
CA ASP A 51 -9.09 0.46 9.45
C ASP A 51 -9.13 -0.22 8.07
N LYS A 52 -7.99 -0.77 7.61
CA LYS A 52 -7.83 -1.42 6.29
C LYS A 52 -8.06 -0.48 5.09
N SER A 53 -8.05 0.83 5.30
CA SER A 53 -8.15 1.79 4.21
C SER A 53 -6.86 1.88 3.40
N ILE A 54 -6.97 2.32 2.16
CA ILE A 54 -5.84 2.78 1.37
C ILE A 54 -5.58 4.24 1.73
N ALA A 55 -4.48 4.47 2.47
CA ALA A 55 -4.07 5.79 2.94
C ALA A 55 -3.59 6.68 1.79
N SER A 56 -2.88 6.10 0.84
CA SER A 56 -2.47 6.74 -0.42
C SER A 56 -2.19 5.73 -1.51
N PHE A 57 -2.22 6.18 -2.76
CA PHE A 57 -1.80 5.40 -3.91
C PHE A 57 -1.35 6.29 -5.05
N VAL A 58 -0.50 5.74 -5.92
CA VAL A 58 -0.09 6.34 -7.19
C VAL A 58 -0.11 5.26 -8.27
N ILE A 59 -0.57 5.62 -9.46
CA ILE A 59 -0.58 4.76 -10.64
C ILE A 59 0.40 5.34 -11.65
N GLY A 60 1.32 4.52 -12.13
CA GLY A 60 2.34 4.91 -13.09
C GLY A 60 2.62 3.85 -14.14
N HIS A 61 3.45 4.18 -15.11
CA HIS A 61 3.83 3.26 -16.19
C HIS A 61 4.94 2.28 -15.81
N SER A 62 5.63 2.53 -14.71
CA SER A 62 6.81 1.76 -14.31
C SER A 62 6.90 1.61 -12.80
N ASN A 63 7.33 0.42 -12.35
CA ASN A 63 7.69 0.18 -10.96
C ASN A 63 9.10 0.73 -10.70
N ASN A 64 9.19 1.96 -10.23
CA ASN A 64 10.43 2.67 -9.98
C ASN A 64 10.38 3.45 -8.64
N ASN A 65 11.52 4.04 -8.26
CA ASN A 65 11.63 4.81 -7.04
C ASN A 65 10.67 6.01 -6.99
N ALA A 66 10.45 6.69 -8.11
CA ALA A 66 9.57 7.86 -8.18
C ALA A 66 8.14 7.49 -7.79
N LEU A 67 7.62 6.36 -8.32
CA LEU A 67 6.28 5.85 -8.01
C LEU A 67 6.08 5.61 -6.50
N VAL A 68 7.03 4.91 -5.88
CA VAL A 68 6.97 4.55 -4.46
C VAL A 68 7.16 5.78 -3.57
N PHE A 69 8.08 6.67 -3.94
CA PHE A 69 8.38 7.87 -3.17
C PHE A 69 7.20 8.85 -3.19
N GLU A 70 6.56 9.03 -4.34
CA GLU A 70 5.36 9.86 -4.48
C GLU A 70 4.20 9.28 -3.64
N THR A 71 4.00 7.96 -3.67
CA THR A 71 2.99 7.30 -2.85
C THR A 71 3.22 7.57 -1.35
N PHE A 72 4.46 7.48 -0.91
CA PHE A 72 4.85 7.79 0.47
C PHE A 72 4.64 9.29 0.80
N ASP A 73 5.08 10.18 -0.08
CA ASP A 73 4.97 11.63 0.14
C ASP A 73 3.50 12.06 0.29
N ILE A 74 2.60 11.55 -0.56
CA ILE A 74 1.17 11.82 -0.47
C ILE A 74 0.59 11.32 0.87
N ALA A 75 0.98 10.13 1.33
CA ALA A 75 0.52 9.61 2.62
C ALA A 75 1.00 10.49 3.79
N HIS A 76 2.27 10.89 3.76
CA HIS A 76 2.87 11.71 4.81
C HIS A 76 2.29 13.13 4.83
N GLU A 77 2.03 13.73 3.66
CA GLU A 77 1.38 15.05 3.56
C GLU A 77 -0.06 15.04 4.07
N LYS A 78 -0.82 13.99 3.76
CA LYS A 78 -2.20 13.83 4.26
C LYS A 78 -2.28 13.53 5.75
N HIS A 79 -1.27 12.89 6.31
CA HIS A 79 -1.22 12.40 7.68
C HIS A 79 0.13 12.73 8.35
N PRO A 80 0.47 14.02 8.54
CA PRO A 80 1.81 14.43 8.98
C PRO A 80 2.17 13.97 10.39
N ASP A 81 1.17 13.73 11.24
CA ASP A 81 1.36 13.26 12.62
C ASP A 81 1.50 11.73 12.72
N ALA A 82 1.18 10.99 11.66
CA ALA A 82 1.31 9.54 11.66
C ALA A 82 2.78 9.12 11.60
N LYS A 83 3.17 8.25 12.51
CA LYS A 83 4.52 7.66 12.59
C LYS A 83 4.44 6.13 12.61
N PRO A 84 3.90 5.52 11.55
CA PRO A 84 3.67 4.08 11.53
C PRO A 84 4.95 3.26 11.54
N LEU A 85 4.82 2.00 11.99
CA LEU A 85 5.69 0.95 11.53
C LEU A 85 5.41 0.74 10.02
N PHE A 86 6.37 1.10 9.18
CA PHE A 86 6.23 1.05 7.72
C PHE A 86 6.78 -0.26 7.17
N HIS A 87 5.91 -1.17 6.74
CA HIS A 87 6.27 -2.51 6.29
C HIS A 87 6.14 -2.67 4.78
N SER A 88 7.18 -3.21 4.16
CA SER A 88 7.25 -3.50 2.73
C SER A 88 7.86 -4.87 2.44
N ASP A 89 7.82 -5.28 1.18
CA ASP A 89 8.71 -6.31 0.69
C ASP A 89 10.18 -5.81 0.60
N ARG A 90 11.05 -6.63 0.02
CA ARG A 90 12.46 -6.28 -0.21
C ARG A 90 12.74 -5.74 -1.61
N GLY A 91 11.77 -5.11 -2.25
CA GLY A 91 11.95 -4.45 -3.54
C GLY A 91 13.06 -3.39 -3.48
N CYS A 92 13.78 -3.21 -4.60
CA CYS A 92 14.93 -2.29 -4.67
C CYS A 92 14.56 -0.85 -4.31
N GLN A 93 13.31 -0.44 -4.50
CA GLN A 93 12.80 0.86 -4.12
C GLN A 93 12.85 1.06 -2.60
N TYR A 94 12.42 0.04 -1.84
CA TYR A 94 12.33 0.06 -0.38
C TYR A 94 13.67 -0.14 0.31
N THR A 95 14.60 -0.90 -0.32
CA THR A 95 15.96 -1.11 0.20
C THR A 95 16.91 0.05 -0.12
N SER A 96 16.47 1.03 -0.90
CA SER A 96 17.28 2.18 -1.29
C SER A 96 17.61 3.07 -0.07
N LYS A 97 18.83 3.58 -0.04
CA LYS A 97 19.27 4.54 1.00
C LYS A 97 18.40 5.80 1.03
N SER A 98 17.91 6.23 -0.14
CA SER A 98 17.05 7.42 -0.27
C SER A 98 15.69 7.20 0.39
N PHE A 99 15.08 6.03 0.21
CA PHE A 99 13.81 5.70 0.86
C PHE A 99 13.96 5.61 2.38
N ARG A 100 15.00 4.94 2.85
CA ARG A 100 15.32 4.86 4.28
C ARG A 100 15.52 6.24 4.92
N LYS A 101 16.21 7.15 4.20
CA LYS A 101 16.34 8.56 4.64
C LYS A 101 14.97 9.26 4.77
N LYS A 102 14.05 9.02 3.81
CA LYS A 102 12.68 9.57 3.87
C LYS A 102 11.94 9.09 5.12
N LEU A 103 11.93 7.78 5.37
CA LEU A 103 11.30 7.19 6.55
C LEU A 103 11.87 7.76 7.86
N ASN A 104 13.19 7.80 7.98
CA ASN A 104 13.85 8.33 9.16
C ASN A 104 13.51 9.82 9.40
N LYS A 105 13.48 10.64 8.33
CA LYS A 105 13.10 12.05 8.42
C LYS A 105 11.64 12.23 8.88
N ALA A 106 10.77 11.32 8.47
CA ALA A 106 9.36 11.30 8.89
C ALA A 106 9.17 10.70 10.30
N GLY A 107 10.22 10.20 10.94
CA GLY A 107 10.15 9.54 12.26
C GLY A 107 9.48 8.17 12.23
N MET A 108 9.48 7.51 11.07
CA MET A 108 8.88 6.19 10.88
C MET A 108 9.92 5.08 11.01
N THR A 109 9.49 3.93 11.51
CA THR A 109 10.33 2.71 11.63
C THR A 109 10.09 1.82 10.43
N GLN A 110 11.17 1.41 9.75
CA GLN A 110 11.10 0.50 8.61
C GLN A 110 11.06 -0.95 9.07
N SER A 111 10.17 -1.75 8.47
CA SER A 111 10.09 -3.19 8.61
C SER A 111 10.02 -3.83 7.22
N MET A 112 10.62 -5.00 7.03
CA MET A 112 10.62 -5.68 5.74
C MET A 112 10.26 -7.15 5.88
N SER A 113 9.51 -7.67 4.89
CA SER A 113 9.21 -9.09 4.77
C SER A 113 10.49 -9.94 4.74
N ARG A 114 10.42 -11.16 5.22
CA ARG A 114 11.50 -12.13 5.05
C ARG A 114 11.66 -12.52 3.59
N VAL A 115 12.85 -12.97 3.22
CA VAL A 115 13.13 -13.43 1.84
C VAL A 115 12.14 -14.51 1.44
N SER A 116 11.51 -14.37 0.29
CA SER A 116 10.54 -15.32 -0.28
C SER A 116 9.35 -15.67 0.62
N ARG A 117 8.91 -14.72 1.46
CA ARG A 117 7.75 -14.86 2.36
C ARG A 117 6.70 -13.81 2.06
N CYS A 118 5.97 -13.99 0.95
CA CYS A 118 4.85 -13.10 0.57
C CYS A 118 3.79 -12.98 1.67
N ILE A 119 3.52 -14.04 2.42
CA ILE A 119 2.55 -14.03 3.54
C ILE A 119 2.89 -12.99 4.64
N ASP A 120 4.11 -12.47 4.67
CA ASP A 120 4.50 -11.40 5.59
C ASP A 120 3.86 -10.05 5.23
N ASN A 121 3.22 -9.92 4.03
CA ASN A 121 2.45 -8.76 3.56
C ASN A 121 0.98 -9.13 3.20
N GLY A 122 0.44 -10.15 3.86
CA GLY A 122 -0.86 -10.75 3.55
C GLY A 122 -2.04 -9.77 3.40
N PRO A 123 -2.27 -8.78 4.29
CA PRO A 123 -3.36 -7.82 4.14
C PRO A 123 -3.27 -6.98 2.86
N MET A 124 -2.07 -6.60 2.43
CA MET A 124 -1.86 -5.86 1.18
C MET A 124 -2.09 -6.75 -0.04
N GLU A 125 -1.62 -8.00 0.00
CA GLU A 125 -1.91 -8.99 -1.04
C GLU A 125 -3.41 -9.26 -1.16
N ALA A 126 -4.12 -9.35 -0.03
CA ALA A 126 -5.58 -9.50 -0.02
C ALA A 126 -6.30 -8.31 -0.67
N PHE A 127 -5.87 -7.08 -0.40
CA PHE A 127 -6.39 -5.90 -1.07
C PHE A 127 -6.14 -5.95 -2.59
N CYS A 128 -4.93 -6.25 -3.03
CA CYS A 128 -4.60 -6.40 -4.45
C CYS A 128 -5.43 -7.51 -5.13
N GLY A 129 -5.68 -8.60 -4.42
CA GLY A 129 -6.55 -9.68 -4.88
C GLY A 129 -8.00 -9.24 -5.06
N MET A 130 -8.56 -8.49 -4.11
CA MET A 130 -9.91 -7.92 -4.20
C MET A 130 -10.03 -6.93 -5.36
N LEU A 131 -9.10 -5.98 -5.50
CA LEU A 131 -9.05 -5.05 -6.63
C LEU A 131 -9.07 -5.80 -7.96
N LYS A 132 -8.22 -6.82 -8.11
CA LYS A 132 -8.13 -7.59 -9.34
C LYS A 132 -9.39 -8.39 -9.62
N SER A 133 -9.95 -9.06 -8.65
CA SER A 133 -11.16 -9.90 -8.83
C SER A 133 -12.44 -9.08 -9.00
N GLU A 134 -12.55 -7.95 -8.33
CA GLU A 134 -13.77 -7.12 -8.35
C GLU A 134 -13.77 -6.06 -9.48
N THR A 135 -12.61 -5.82 -10.13
CA THR A 135 -12.47 -4.81 -11.19
C THR A 135 -11.66 -5.30 -12.39
N TYR A 136 -10.40 -5.65 -12.18
CA TYR A 136 -9.45 -5.87 -13.26
C TYR A 136 -9.79 -7.10 -14.13
N TYR A 137 -10.20 -8.21 -13.53
CA TYR A 137 -10.54 -9.44 -14.27
C TYR A 137 -11.93 -9.44 -14.88
N LEU A 138 -12.78 -8.45 -14.57
CA LEU A 138 -14.16 -8.38 -15.07
C LEU A 138 -14.23 -7.88 -16.51
N LYS A 139 -13.23 -7.14 -16.98
CA LYS A 139 -13.18 -6.63 -18.36
C LYS A 139 -11.75 -6.50 -18.86
N LYS A 140 -11.59 -6.35 -20.18
CA LYS A 140 -10.30 -6.03 -20.79
C LYS A 140 -10.17 -4.52 -20.92
N PHE A 141 -9.05 -3.98 -20.44
CA PHE A 141 -8.69 -2.57 -20.59
C PHE A 141 -7.83 -2.39 -21.84
N GLN A 142 -8.18 -1.42 -22.67
CA GLN A 142 -7.45 -1.16 -23.92
C GLN A 142 -6.37 -0.10 -23.73
N THR A 143 -6.60 0.89 -22.87
CA THR A 143 -5.70 2.00 -22.64
C THR A 143 -5.25 2.10 -21.17
N TYR A 144 -4.16 2.82 -20.97
CA TYR A 144 -3.67 3.15 -19.62
C TYR A 144 -4.70 3.98 -18.84
N GLU A 145 -5.32 4.95 -19.51
CA GLU A 145 -6.29 5.86 -18.93
C GLU A 145 -7.52 5.12 -18.41
N GLU A 146 -8.08 4.21 -19.21
CA GLU A 146 -9.20 3.36 -18.78
C GLU A 146 -8.86 2.53 -17.53
N LEU A 147 -7.66 1.93 -17.51
CA LEU A 147 -7.22 1.13 -16.39
C LEU A 147 -6.96 1.99 -15.16
N LYS A 148 -6.32 3.15 -15.33
CA LYS A 148 -6.05 4.11 -14.25
C LYS A 148 -7.34 4.62 -13.61
N GLU A 149 -8.33 5.00 -14.42
CA GLU A 149 -9.65 5.44 -13.94
C GLU A 149 -10.34 4.33 -13.13
N ALA A 150 -10.40 3.12 -13.68
CA ALA A 150 -11.03 1.98 -13.01
C ALA A 150 -10.36 1.62 -11.67
N ILE A 151 -9.03 1.70 -11.58
CA ILE A 151 -8.31 1.48 -10.31
C ILE A 151 -8.64 2.59 -9.32
N SER A 152 -8.65 3.85 -9.76
CA SER A 152 -8.94 5.01 -8.89
C SER A 152 -10.37 4.95 -8.35
N ASP A 153 -11.35 4.66 -9.19
CA ASP A 153 -12.75 4.48 -8.82
C ASP A 153 -12.94 3.31 -7.85
N TYR A 154 -12.22 2.21 -8.08
CA TYR A 154 -12.28 1.07 -7.18
C TYR A 154 -11.71 1.41 -5.80
N ILE A 155 -10.60 2.15 -5.71
CA ILE A 155 -10.01 2.52 -4.41
C ILE A 155 -10.95 3.48 -3.65
N ASP A 156 -11.59 4.41 -4.35
CA ASP A 156 -12.62 5.25 -3.75
C ASP A 156 -13.80 4.41 -3.22
N TYR A 157 -14.33 3.51 -4.04
CA TYR A 157 -15.37 2.56 -3.64
C TYR A 157 -14.93 1.70 -2.45
N TYR A 158 -13.71 1.15 -2.49
CA TYR A 158 -13.16 0.32 -1.42
C TYR A 158 -13.11 1.05 -0.08
N ASN A 159 -12.64 2.29 -0.09
CA ASN A 159 -12.50 3.09 1.12
C ASN A 159 -13.84 3.58 1.68
N ASN A 160 -14.78 4.01 0.81
CA ASN A 160 -15.96 4.78 1.20
C ASN A 160 -17.28 4.03 1.06
N HIS A 161 -17.34 2.93 0.28
CA HIS A 161 -18.60 2.27 -0.07
C HIS A 161 -18.57 0.75 0.08
N ARG A 162 -17.38 0.13 0.17
CA ARG A 162 -17.26 -1.32 0.30
C ARG A 162 -17.34 -1.75 1.76
N TYR A 163 -18.49 -2.28 2.17
CA TYR A 163 -18.69 -2.86 3.49
C TYR A 163 -17.86 -4.14 3.68
N GLN A 164 -17.24 -4.29 4.86
CA GLN A 164 -16.41 -5.44 5.19
C GLN A 164 -16.85 -6.08 6.51
N LYS A 165 -17.12 -7.39 6.48
CA LYS A 165 -17.56 -8.14 7.68
C LYS A 165 -16.56 -7.98 8.83
N ARG A 166 -15.26 -8.00 8.54
CA ARG A 166 -14.17 -7.85 9.52
C ARG A 166 -14.08 -6.45 10.15
N LEU A 167 -14.74 -5.46 9.56
CA LEU A 167 -14.82 -4.09 10.06
C LEU A 167 -16.23 -3.80 10.63
N ASN A 168 -16.82 -4.77 11.33
CA ASN A 168 -18.17 -4.64 11.90
C ASN A 168 -19.22 -4.26 10.85
N ARG A 169 -19.06 -4.70 9.60
CA ARG A 169 -19.92 -4.34 8.45
C ARG A 169 -19.89 -2.87 8.09
N MET A 170 -18.79 -2.18 8.39
CA MET A 170 -18.53 -0.80 8.00
C MET A 170 -17.59 -0.76 6.79
N THR A 171 -17.54 0.38 6.12
CA THR A 171 -16.47 0.70 5.19
C THR A 171 -15.19 1.03 5.96
N PRO A 172 -14.00 0.98 5.33
CA PRO A 172 -12.75 1.40 5.98
C PRO A 172 -12.83 2.79 6.63
N ILE A 173 -13.41 3.78 5.94
CA ILE A 173 -13.49 5.15 6.48
C ILE A 173 -14.52 5.28 7.61
N GLU A 174 -15.67 4.61 7.53
CA GLU A 174 -16.63 4.54 8.64
C GLU A 174 -15.99 3.88 9.87
N TYR A 175 -15.24 2.79 9.66
CA TYR A 175 -14.56 2.11 10.75
C TYR A 175 -13.46 2.97 11.40
N ARG A 176 -12.71 3.74 10.60
CA ARG A 176 -11.76 4.75 11.13
C ARG A 176 -12.44 5.74 12.06
N ASN A 177 -13.59 6.27 11.66
CA ASN A 177 -14.34 7.22 12.48
C ASN A 177 -14.85 6.55 13.77
N HIS A 178 -15.35 5.33 13.67
CA HIS A 178 -15.76 4.53 14.84
C HIS A 178 -14.61 4.31 15.82
N LEU A 179 -13.40 4.02 15.34
CA LEU A 179 -12.21 3.88 16.21
C LEU A 179 -11.83 5.20 16.91
N LYS A 180 -12.01 6.34 16.26
CA LYS A 180 -11.74 7.67 16.86
C LYS A 180 -12.76 8.02 17.95
N ASP A 181 -14.02 7.67 17.74
CA ASP A 181 -15.10 7.96 18.69
C ASP A 181 -15.04 7.04 19.93
N ALA A 182 -14.36 5.90 19.80
CA ALA A 182 -14.20 4.92 20.88
C ALA A 182 -12.91 5.14 21.73
N ALA A 183 -12.02 6.05 21.33
CA ALA A 183 -10.74 6.34 21.98
C ALA A 183 -10.86 7.55 22.90
#